data_240b52d3bfbdadf9fa395648f57f524a
#
_entry.id   240b52d3bfbdadf9fa395648f57f524a
#
_cell.length_a   1.000
_cell.length_b   1.000
_cell.length_c   1.000
_cell.angle_alpha   90.00
_cell.angle_beta   90.00
_cell.angle_gamma   90.00
#
_symmetry.space_group_name_H-M   'P 1'
#
loop_
_entity.id
_entity.type
_entity.pdbx_description
1 polymer ?
#
loop_
_entity_poly.entity_id
_entity_poly.type
_entity_poly.pdbx_seq_one_letter_code
_entity_poly.pdbx_strand_id
1 'polypeptide(L)'
;MKRLIVVSNRVTPGDSGNASAGGMAVALLAALKQRGGLWFGWNGEACQSRDMNPEIMKTGSLTFATIPLPEPDIELYYNGYANRSLWPLFHYRTDLALFDHRFFDAYLRVNSLFTTKLAPLLDKDDMIWVHDYHLIPMGQCLRDASMTQPIGFFLHTPFPAMEILLTLPNHESIVKGLCAYDLVGFQSASDLRAFHDYILHEAGGEILEDGVVRAFGRVLIARVYAISIDTEGIAKQSARTARTKVLDRLTESLDERVLIIGVDRLDYSKGLAQRFRALERLLKNYPENRNKVVLLQIAPPSRTDVPEYADIRHELETLAGNINGHFAEFDWVPIRYLNKGYNLQQL
;
A
#
# COMPACT_ATOMS: atom_id res chain seq x y z
N MET A 1 -17.70 7.74 -23.42
CA MET A 1 -17.29 7.78 -22.00
C MET A 1 -15.79 8.07 -22.00
N LYS A 2 -15.28 8.96 -21.13
CA LYS A 2 -13.84 9.27 -21.08
C LYS A 2 -13.06 8.01 -20.69
N ARG A 3 -11.91 7.75 -21.34
CA ARG A 3 -11.04 6.63 -21.03
C ARG A 3 -10.39 6.86 -19.66
N LEU A 4 -10.35 5.85 -18.78
CA LEU A 4 -9.71 5.91 -17.48
C LEU A 4 -8.25 5.47 -17.60
N ILE A 5 -7.34 6.32 -17.14
CA ILE A 5 -5.91 6.04 -17.03
C ILE A 5 -5.56 5.91 -15.57
N VAL A 6 -5.29 4.69 -15.12
CA VAL A 6 -4.83 4.43 -13.75
C VAL A 6 -3.31 4.42 -13.73
N VAL A 7 -2.72 5.11 -12.76
CA VAL A 7 -1.28 5.12 -12.55
C VAL A 7 -0.98 4.67 -11.11
N SER A 8 -0.18 3.64 -10.96
CA SER A 8 0.31 3.18 -9.66
C SER A 8 1.79 2.84 -9.72
N ASN A 9 2.45 2.84 -8.56
CA ASN A 9 3.88 2.53 -8.52
C ASN A 9 4.20 1.19 -9.19
N ARG A 10 3.44 0.13 -8.88
CA ARG A 10 3.68 -1.21 -9.42
C ARG A 10 2.46 -1.76 -10.12
N VAL A 11 2.69 -2.33 -11.31
CA VAL A 11 1.65 -2.97 -12.13
C VAL A 11 2.14 -4.37 -12.50
N THR A 12 1.32 -5.37 -12.26
CA THR A 12 1.58 -6.75 -12.69
C THR A 12 0.53 -7.11 -13.74
N PRO A 13 0.87 -7.17 -15.02
CA PRO A 13 -0.04 -7.57 -16.08
C PRO A 13 -0.48 -9.03 -15.92
N GLY A 14 -1.72 -9.31 -16.27
CA GLY A 14 -2.25 -10.67 -16.37
C GLY A 14 -3.28 -11.02 -15.29
N ASP A 15 -4.04 -12.07 -15.59
CA ASP A 15 -5.00 -12.72 -14.68
C ASP A 15 -4.24 -13.62 -13.68
N SER A 16 -3.18 -13.11 -13.08
CA SER A 16 -2.39 -13.88 -12.12
C SER A 16 -3.21 -14.06 -10.85
N GLY A 17 -4.00 -15.12 -10.79
CA GLY A 17 -4.60 -15.63 -9.57
C GLY A 17 -3.57 -15.91 -8.46
N ASN A 18 -2.30 -15.67 -8.76
CA ASN A 18 -1.14 -15.67 -7.86
C ASN A 18 -0.69 -14.27 -7.43
N ALA A 19 -1.43 -13.22 -7.78
CA ALA A 19 -1.07 -11.91 -7.30
C ALA A 19 -1.16 -11.89 -5.78
N SER A 20 -0.05 -11.64 -5.13
CA SER A 20 -0.03 -11.02 -3.80
C SER A 20 -0.60 -9.60 -3.95
N ALA A 21 -1.80 -9.50 -4.46
CA ALA A 21 -2.47 -8.27 -4.72
C ALA A 21 -2.87 -7.68 -3.39
N GLY A 22 -2.18 -6.65 -2.94
CA GLY A 22 -2.69 -5.79 -1.88
C GLY A 22 -4.08 -5.27 -2.26
N GLY A 23 -4.90 -4.90 -1.30
CA GLY A 23 -6.28 -4.46 -1.52
C GLY A 23 -6.43 -3.41 -2.62
N MET A 24 -5.43 -2.51 -2.78
CA MET A 24 -5.38 -1.52 -3.86
C MET A 24 -5.44 -2.15 -5.25
N ALA A 25 -4.58 -3.13 -5.54
CA ALA A 25 -4.51 -3.73 -6.88
C ALA A 25 -5.81 -4.47 -7.24
N VAL A 26 -6.42 -5.13 -6.27
CA VAL A 26 -7.73 -5.81 -6.45
C VAL A 26 -8.82 -4.80 -6.79
N ALA A 27 -8.90 -3.69 -6.04
CA ALA A 27 -9.92 -2.65 -6.26
C ALA A 27 -9.73 -1.96 -7.62
N LEU A 28 -8.48 -1.61 -7.98
CA LEU A 28 -8.17 -0.98 -9.26
C LEU A 28 -8.48 -1.89 -10.46
N LEU A 29 -8.13 -3.16 -10.35
CA LEU A 29 -8.43 -4.15 -11.39
C LEU A 29 -9.95 -4.31 -11.56
N ALA A 30 -10.72 -4.32 -10.48
CA ALA A 30 -12.17 -4.39 -10.52
C ALA A 30 -12.78 -3.16 -11.24
N ALA A 31 -12.33 -1.94 -10.88
CA ALA A 31 -12.77 -0.70 -11.51
C ALA A 31 -12.42 -0.67 -13.02
N LEU A 32 -11.22 -1.09 -13.38
CA LEU A 32 -10.77 -1.14 -14.77
C LEU A 32 -11.48 -2.24 -15.57
N LYS A 33 -11.75 -3.42 -15.00
CA LYS A 33 -12.53 -4.47 -15.67
C LYS A 33 -13.94 -3.99 -16.01
N GLN A 34 -14.54 -3.15 -15.16
CA GLN A 34 -15.87 -2.61 -15.38
C GLN A 34 -15.91 -1.48 -16.44
N ARG A 35 -14.91 -0.60 -16.48
CA ARG A 35 -14.90 0.60 -17.33
C ARG A 35 -14.03 0.47 -18.58
N GLY A 36 -13.07 -0.44 -18.59
CA GLY A 36 -11.97 -0.43 -19.55
C GLY A 36 -10.96 0.68 -19.24
N GLY A 37 -9.84 0.72 -19.95
CA GLY A 37 -8.87 1.77 -19.82
C GLY A 37 -7.42 1.29 -19.87
N LEU A 38 -6.52 2.12 -19.35
CA LEU A 38 -5.09 1.85 -19.31
C LEU A 38 -4.60 1.86 -17.87
N TRP A 39 -3.76 0.89 -17.50
CA TRP A 39 -3.06 0.85 -16.22
C TRP A 39 -1.56 0.97 -16.48
N PHE A 40 -0.97 2.06 -15.98
CA PHE A 40 0.44 2.39 -16.17
C PHE A 40 1.23 2.28 -14.85
N GLY A 41 2.47 1.79 -14.91
CA GLY A 41 3.40 1.79 -13.80
C GLY A 41 4.64 0.93 -14.02
N TRP A 42 5.40 0.70 -12.96
CA TRP A 42 6.59 -0.15 -12.95
C TRP A 42 6.21 -1.64 -12.94
N ASN A 43 6.85 -2.46 -13.78
CA ASN A 43 6.64 -3.92 -13.83
C ASN A 43 7.32 -4.68 -12.68
N GLY A 44 8.18 -4.01 -11.91
CA GLY A 44 8.96 -4.62 -10.84
C GLY A 44 10.33 -5.11 -11.23
N GLU A 45 10.72 -4.94 -12.49
CA GLU A 45 12.01 -5.36 -13.03
C GLU A 45 13.02 -4.21 -13.03
N ALA A 46 14.30 -4.57 -12.96
CA ALA A 46 15.40 -3.64 -13.11
C ALA A 46 15.83 -3.53 -14.60
N CYS A 47 16.38 -2.37 -14.98
CA CYS A 47 16.95 -2.14 -16.31
C CYS A 47 18.25 -1.34 -16.24
N GLN A 48 18.97 -1.28 -17.36
CA GLN A 48 20.22 -0.54 -17.48
C GLN A 48 20.01 0.93 -17.96
N SER A 49 18.86 1.23 -18.58
CA SER A 49 18.60 2.53 -19.20
C SER A 49 17.20 3.04 -18.88
N ARG A 50 17.07 4.38 -18.75
CA ARG A 50 15.78 5.08 -18.64
C ARG A 50 15.04 5.25 -19.98
N ASP A 51 15.69 4.94 -21.07
CA ASP A 51 15.15 5.17 -22.44
C ASP A 51 14.23 4.04 -22.92
N MET A 52 14.00 3.04 -22.09
CA MET A 52 13.07 1.94 -22.40
C MET A 52 11.66 2.47 -22.66
N ASN A 53 11.07 2.02 -23.77
CA ASN A 53 9.67 2.29 -24.05
C ASN A 53 8.75 1.43 -23.17
N PRO A 54 7.54 1.92 -22.86
CA PRO A 54 6.57 1.10 -22.15
C PRO A 54 6.23 -0.18 -22.92
N GLU A 55 6.24 -1.30 -22.21
CA GLU A 55 5.70 -2.55 -22.74
C GLU A 55 4.18 -2.52 -22.63
N ILE A 56 3.50 -2.76 -23.77
CA ILE A 56 2.05 -2.67 -23.88
C ILE A 56 1.46 -4.08 -23.99
N MET A 57 0.59 -4.44 -23.05
CA MET A 57 -0.16 -5.68 -23.07
C MET A 57 -1.67 -5.38 -23.05
N LYS A 58 -2.43 -5.97 -23.99
CA LYS A 58 -3.89 -5.82 -24.03
C LYS A 58 -4.59 -7.11 -23.59
N THR A 59 -5.57 -6.97 -22.72
CA THR A 59 -6.40 -8.08 -22.23
C THR A 59 -7.87 -7.62 -22.21
N GLY A 60 -8.63 -8.00 -23.25
CA GLY A 60 -10.00 -7.51 -23.43
C GLY A 60 -10.06 -5.98 -23.60
N SER A 61 -10.84 -5.31 -22.76
CA SER A 61 -10.96 -3.84 -22.73
C SER A 61 -9.84 -3.14 -21.95
N LEU A 62 -8.93 -3.89 -21.36
CA LEU A 62 -7.86 -3.43 -20.50
C LEU A 62 -6.53 -3.36 -21.25
N THR A 63 -5.83 -2.26 -21.09
CA THR A 63 -4.45 -2.10 -21.56
C THR A 63 -3.54 -1.92 -20.35
N PHE A 64 -2.50 -2.74 -20.24
CA PHE A 64 -1.40 -2.53 -19.30
C PHE A 64 -0.25 -1.89 -20.05
N ALA A 65 0.36 -0.87 -19.46
CA ALA A 65 1.56 -0.24 -19.97
C ALA A 65 2.59 -0.21 -18.84
N THR A 66 3.68 -0.92 -18.97
CA THR A 66 4.66 -1.07 -17.90
C THR A 66 6.05 -0.66 -18.32
N ILE A 67 6.82 -0.12 -17.39
CA ILE A 67 8.23 0.21 -17.58
C ILE A 67 9.08 -0.47 -16.51
N PRO A 68 10.30 -0.93 -16.84
CA PRO A 68 11.30 -1.28 -15.83
C PRO A 68 11.94 0.01 -15.26
N LEU A 69 12.60 -0.10 -14.10
CA LEU A 69 13.35 1.00 -13.49
C LEU A 69 14.84 0.65 -13.40
N PRO A 70 15.75 1.65 -13.55
CA PRO A 70 17.17 1.45 -13.26
C PRO A 70 17.41 1.05 -11.79
N GLU A 71 18.34 0.13 -11.54
CA GLU A 71 18.69 -0.30 -10.17
C GLU A 71 18.98 0.87 -9.21
N PRO A 72 19.73 1.93 -9.59
CA PRO A 72 19.93 3.07 -8.71
C PRO A 72 18.63 3.82 -8.38
N ASP A 73 17.67 3.84 -9.29
CA ASP A 73 16.37 4.46 -9.05
C ASP A 73 15.49 3.55 -8.16
N ILE A 74 15.56 2.23 -8.30
CA ILE A 74 14.89 1.30 -7.38
C ILE A 74 15.43 1.51 -5.97
N GLU A 75 16.76 1.57 -5.79
CA GLU A 75 17.38 1.73 -4.47
C GLU A 75 17.05 3.08 -3.83
N LEU A 76 17.16 4.19 -4.57
CA LEU A 76 17.00 5.52 -3.98
C LEU A 76 15.54 5.98 -3.91
N TYR A 77 14.72 5.67 -4.93
CA TYR A 77 13.32 6.06 -4.98
C TYR A 77 12.44 5.11 -4.19
N TYR A 78 12.46 3.81 -4.54
CA TYR A 78 11.52 2.83 -3.98
C TYR A 78 11.98 2.39 -2.58
N ASN A 79 13.19 1.82 -2.46
CA ASN A 79 13.72 1.40 -1.17
C ASN A 79 14.02 2.60 -0.27
N GLY A 80 14.60 3.66 -0.80
CA GLY A 80 14.95 4.88 -0.08
C GLY A 80 13.73 5.73 0.26
N TYR A 81 13.36 6.69 -0.62
CA TYR A 81 12.38 7.70 -0.26
C TYR A 81 11.00 7.14 0.06
N ALA A 82 10.49 6.24 -0.76
CA ALA A 82 9.15 5.70 -0.53
C ALA A 82 9.10 4.83 0.74
N ASN A 83 10.03 3.87 0.92
CA ASN A 83 9.92 2.86 1.96
C ASN A 83 10.71 3.15 3.24
N ARG A 84 11.73 4.03 3.21
CA ARG A 84 12.52 4.40 4.39
C ARG A 84 12.30 5.86 4.83
N SER A 85 11.67 6.72 4.02
CA SER A 85 11.28 8.07 4.44
C SER A 85 9.77 8.19 4.61
N LEU A 86 8.98 8.09 3.53
CA LEU A 86 7.54 8.35 3.57
C LEU A 86 6.75 7.26 4.31
N TRP A 87 7.01 5.99 4.02
CA TRP A 87 6.26 4.89 4.64
C TRP A 87 6.30 4.89 6.17
N PRO A 88 7.49 4.94 6.81
CA PRO A 88 7.53 5.00 8.27
C PRO A 88 6.93 6.31 8.80
N LEU A 89 7.20 7.45 8.18
CA LEU A 89 6.64 8.73 8.61
C LEU A 89 5.11 8.72 8.58
N PHE A 90 4.50 8.25 7.50
CA PHE A 90 3.04 8.18 7.34
C PHE A 90 2.40 7.17 8.31
N HIS A 91 3.18 6.23 8.84
CA HIS A 91 2.75 5.27 9.86
C HIS A 91 3.21 5.65 11.28
N TYR A 92 3.60 6.91 11.51
CA TYR A 92 4.00 7.44 12.83
C TYR A 92 5.22 6.73 13.44
N ARG A 93 6.07 6.12 12.59
CA ARG A 93 7.34 5.49 12.98
C ARG A 93 8.50 6.41 12.61
N THR A 94 8.50 7.60 13.22
CA THR A 94 9.56 8.61 13.01
C THR A 94 10.94 8.10 13.43
N ASP A 95 10.98 7.13 14.36
CA ASP A 95 12.18 6.42 14.77
C ASP A 95 12.85 5.59 13.67
N LEU A 96 12.09 5.20 12.64
CA LEU A 96 12.57 4.44 11.47
C LEU A 96 12.75 5.31 10.23
N ALA A 97 12.30 6.57 10.27
CA ALA A 97 12.35 7.43 9.09
C ALA A 97 13.79 7.91 8.82
N LEU A 98 14.26 7.70 7.60
CA LEU A 98 15.56 8.17 7.13
C LEU A 98 15.36 9.25 6.08
N PHE A 99 16.10 10.34 6.24
CA PHE A 99 16.07 11.49 5.31
C PHE A 99 17.42 11.66 4.65
N ASP A 100 17.45 11.47 3.33
CA ASP A 100 18.62 11.69 2.47
C ASP A 100 18.16 12.47 1.24
N HIS A 101 18.85 13.56 0.91
CA HIS A 101 18.53 14.37 -0.26
C HIS A 101 18.56 13.57 -1.57
N ARG A 102 19.45 12.57 -1.68
CA ARG A 102 19.55 11.68 -2.84
C ARG A 102 18.27 10.85 -3.04
N PHE A 103 17.62 10.48 -1.94
CA PHE A 103 16.33 9.77 -1.98
C PHE A 103 15.26 10.66 -2.60
N PHE A 104 15.17 11.92 -2.15
CA PHE A 104 14.22 12.87 -2.68
C PHE A 104 14.47 13.22 -4.14
N ASP A 105 15.72 13.44 -4.53
CA ASP A 105 16.09 13.69 -5.91
C ASP A 105 15.69 12.52 -6.83
N ALA A 106 15.89 11.30 -6.39
CA ALA A 106 15.45 10.12 -7.12
C ALA A 106 13.92 10.01 -7.18
N TYR A 107 13.22 10.39 -6.12
CA TYR A 107 11.76 10.42 -6.06
C TYR A 107 11.17 11.38 -7.11
N LEU A 108 11.70 12.59 -7.21
CA LEU A 108 11.30 13.55 -8.24
C LEU A 108 11.64 13.04 -9.65
N ARG A 109 12.84 12.51 -9.83
CA ARG A 109 13.32 12.00 -11.12
C ARG A 109 12.46 10.85 -11.65
N VAL A 110 12.08 9.89 -10.79
CA VAL A 110 11.23 8.76 -11.20
C VAL A 110 9.81 9.22 -11.53
N ASN A 111 9.25 10.16 -10.78
CA ASN A 111 7.95 10.75 -11.09
C ASN A 111 7.96 11.50 -12.43
N SER A 112 9.04 12.21 -12.75
CA SER A 112 9.25 12.82 -14.07
C SER A 112 9.40 11.76 -15.17
N LEU A 113 10.12 10.67 -14.91
CA LEU A 113 10.22 9.54 -15.85
C LEU A 113 8.85 8.92 -16.14
N PHE A 114 8.04 8.66 -15.10
CA PHE A 114 6.68 8.14 -15.26
C PHE A 114 5.83 9.07 -16.12
N THR A 115 5.89 10.38 -15.88
CA THR A 115 5.19 11.38 -16.68
C THR A 115 5.64 11.34 -18.13
N THR A 116 6.95 11.35 -18.40
CA THR A 116 7.51 11.32 -19.75
C THR A 116 7.09 10.06 -20.54
N LYS A 117 7.05 8.91 -19.85
CA LYS A 117 6.67 7.63 -20.49
C LYS A 117 5.16 7.46 -20.64
N LEU A 118 4.37 8.09 -19.77
CA LEU A 118 2.91 8.08 -19.86
C LEU A 118 2.37 9.05 -20.90
N ALA A 119 2.93 10.25 -21.01
CA ALA A 119 2.42 11.34 -21.84
C ALA A 119 2.10 10.94 -23.31
N PRO A 120 2.94 10.15 -24.01
CA PRO A 120 2.65 9.72 -25.38
C PRO A 120 1.47 8.74 -25.49
N LEU A 121 1.02 8.16 -24.38
CA LEU A 121 -0.08 7.19 -24.32
C LEU A 121 -1.44 7.84 -24.03
N LEU A 122 -1.44 9.16 -23.74
CA LEU A 122 -2.62 9.91 -23.33
C LEU A 122 -3.33 10.53 -24.53
N ASP A 123 -4.66 10.46 -24.49
CA ASP A 123 -5.54 11.25 -25.34
C ASP A 123 -6.06 12.48 -24.57
N LYS A 124 -6.45 13.54 -25.31
CA LYS A 124 -6.90 14.81 -24.69
C LYS A 124 -8.14 14.67 -23.80
N ASP A 125 -8.98 13.68 -24.04
CA ASP A 125 -10.22 13.45 -23.32
C ASP A 125 -10.08 12.40 -22.19
N ASP A 126 -8.87 11.92 -21.92
CA ASP A 126 -8.61 10.96 -20.85
C ASP A 126 -8.87 11.57 -19.47
N MET A 127 -9.10 10.70 -18.48
CA MET A 127 -9.13 11.02 -17.07
C MET A 127 -8.04 10.23 -16.37
N ILE A 128 -7.10 10.91 -15.73
CA ILE A 128 -5.94 10.31 -15.09
C ILE A 128 -6.23 10.13 -13.60
N TRP A 129 -5.94 8.95 -13.05
CA TRP A 129 -6.12 8.62 -11.65
C TRP A 129 -4.84 8.02 -11.08
N VAL A 130 -4.12 8.81 -10.29
CA VAL A 130 -2.81 8.47 -9.71
C VAL A 130 -3.00 7.94 -8.30
N HIS A 131 -2.23 6.91 -7.95
CA HIS A 131 -2.37 6.20 -6.68
C HIS A 131 -1.10 6.19 -5.86
N ASP A 132 -1.32 6.54 -4.59
CA ASP A 132 -0.47 6.29 -3.44
C ASP A 132 0.79 7.14 -3.34
N TYR A 133 1.39 7.16 -2.15
CA TYR A 133 2.47 8.04 -1.71
C TYR A 133 3.74 8.00 -2.59
N HIS A 134 3.91 6.98 -3.40
CA HIS A 134 5.02 6.88 -4.35
C HIS A 134 4.97 7.95 -5.46
N LEU A 135 3.77 8.44 -5.79
CA LEU A 135 3.53 9.23 -7.00
C LEU A 135 2.96 10.63 -6.70
N ILE A 136 3.12 11.13 -5.48
CA ILE A 136 2.62 12.46 -5.11
C ILE A 136 3.10 13.57 -6.07
N PRO A 137 4.38 13.64 -6.48
CA PRO A 137 4.86 14.68 -7.40
C PRO A 137 4.31 14.58 -8.82
N MET A 138 3.75 13.43 -9.22
CA MET A 138 3.34 13.20 -10.60
C MET A 138 2.29 14.20 -11.10
N GLY A 139 1.40 14.66 -10.21
CA GLY A 139 0.43 15.72 -10.55
C GLY A 139 1.10 16.98 -11.04
N GLN A 140 2.14 17.44 -10.35
CA GLN A 140 2.93 18.61 -10.76
C GLN A 140 3.68 18.33 -12.06
N CYS A 141 4.33 17.16 -12.19
CA CYS A 141 5.03 16.78 -13.42
C CYS A 141 4.12 16.77 -14.66
N LEU A 142 2.88 16.27 -14.52
CA LEU A 142 1.88 16.29 -15.60
C LEU A 142 1.46 17.72 -15.98
N ARG A 143 1.29 18.61 -14.99
CA ARG A 143 0.96 20.03 -15.25
C ARG A 143 2.13 20.76 -15.92
N ASP A 144 3.37 20.51 -15.50
CA ASP A 144 4.58 21.07 -16.10
C ASP A 144 4.77 20.60 -17.55
N ALA A 145 4.33 19.38 -17.86
CA ALA A 145 4.23 18.83 -19.21
C ALA A 145 3.00 19.35 -20.00
N SER A 146 2.30 20.38 -19.50
CA SER A 146 1.13 21.02 -20.12
C SER A 146 -0.07 20.08 -20.32
N MET A 147 -0.18 19.02 -19.51
CA MET A 147 -1.34 18.12 -19.55
C MET A 147 -2.55 18.81 -18.92
N THR A 148 -3.65 18.86 -19.67
CA THR A 148 -4.91 19.55 -19.26
C THR A 148 -6.03 18.60 -18.86
N GLN A 149 -5.80 17.29 -18.93
CA GLN A 149 -6.74 16.27 -18.52
C GLN A 149 -7.09 16.43 -17.02
N PRO A 150 -8.30 16.04 -16.61
CA PRO A 150 -8.62 15.91 -15.19
C PRO A 150 -7.70 14.87 -14.52
N ILE A 151 -7.08 15.24 -13.40
CA ILE A 151 -6.15 14.39 -12.67
C ILE A 151 -6.66 14.22 -11.23
N GLY A 152 -7.06 12.99 -10.86
CA GLY A 152 -7.35 12.60 -9.48
C GLY A 152 -6.14 11.92 -8.84
N PHE A 153 -6.04 12.05 -7.51
CA PHE A 153 -5.08 11.33 -6.68
C PHE A 153 -5.81 10.61 -5.53
N PHE A 154 -5.34 9.44 -5.17
CA PHE A 154 -5.83 8.74 -3.98
C PHE A 154 -4.67 8.24 -3.12
N LEU A 155 -4.68 8.63 -1.85
CA LEU A 155 -3.72 8.18 -0.85
C LEU A 155 -4.26 6.95 -0.11
N HIS A 156 -3.58 5.82 -0.25
CA HIS A 156 -3.96 4.55 0.40
C HIS A 156 -3.38 4.38 1.81
N THR A 157 -2.36 5.17 2.14
CA THR A 157 -1.75 5.21 3.46
C THR A 157 -2.39 6.30 4.33
N PRO A 158 -2.22 6.27 5.65
CA PRO A 158 -2.56 7.41 6.48
C PRO A 158 -1.86 8.68 5.98
N PHE A 159 -2.50 9.84 6.15
CA PHE A 159 -1.82 11.12 6.05
C PHE A 159 -1.45 11.57 7.47
N PRO A 160 -0.17 11.81 7.78
CA PRO A 160 0.26 12.07 9.15
C PRO A 160 -0.23 13.43 9.66
N ALA A 161 -0.36 13.55 10.98
CA ALA A 161 -0.59 14.82 11.62
C ALA A 161 0.48 15.85 11.21
N MET A 162 0.10 17.12 11.17
CA MET A 162 0.95 18.21 10.69
C MET A 162 2.33 18.20 11.37
N GLU A 163 2.38 18.06 12.69
CA GLU A 163 3.63 18.08 13.46
C GLU A 163 4.57 16.92 13.07
N ILE A 164 4.02 15.79 12.70
CA ILE A 164 4.80 14.64 12.21
C ILE A 164 5.28 14.93 10.78
N LEU A 165 4.43 15.47 9.93
CA LEU A 165 4.81 15.80 8.54
C LEU A 165 5.90 16.86 8.49
N LEU A 166 5.91 17.84 9.39
CA LEU A 166 6.91 18.89 9.49
C LEU A 166 8.33 18.37 9.80
N THR A 167 8.46 17.15 10.30
CA THR A 167 9.78 16.52 10.49
C THR A 167 10.44 16.09 9.17
N LEU A 168 9.66 16.00 8.08
CA LEU A 168 10.18 15.71 6.74
C LEU A 168 10.82 16.98 6.14
N PRO A 169 12.09 16.98 5.78
CA PRO A 169 12.78 18.20 5.30
C PRO A 169 12.12 18.88 4.09
N ASN A 170 11.42 18.09 3.26
CA ASN A 170 10.78 18.56 2.03
C ASN A 170 9.25 18.39 2.06
N HIS A 171 8.66 18.52 3.26
CA HIS A 171 7.22 18.42 3.49
C HIS A 171 6.39 19.37 2.61
N GLU A 172 6.86 20.61 2.40
CA GLU A 172 6.17 21.58 1.55
C GLU A 172 6.04 21.07 0.10
N SER A 173 7.12 20.50 -0.46
CA SER A 173 7.11 19.93 -1.81
C SER A 173 6.11 18.78 -1.95
N ILE A 174 5.96 17.97 -0.90
CA ILE A 174 4.98 16.88 -0.87
C ILE A 174 3.55 17.43 -0.89
N VAL A 175 3.23 18.38 -0.01
CA VAL A 175 1.87 18.94 0.04
C VAL A 175 1.56 19.77 -1.21
N LYS A 176 2.51 20.54 -1.70
CA LYS A 176 2.39 21.27 -2.98
C LYS A 176 2.14 20.30 -4.15
N GLY A 177 2.80 19.14 -4.14
CA GLY A 177 2.56 18.07 -5.12
C GLY A 177 1.12 17.55 -5.08
N LEU A 178 0.54 17.36 -3.89
CA LEU A 178 -0.88 17.01 -3.73
C LEU A 178 -1.81 18.11 -4.25
N CYS A 179 -1.46 19.37 -4.04
CA CYS A 179 -2.26 20.51 -4.52
C CYS A 179 -2.22 20.70 -6.05
N ALA A 180 -1.40 19.95 -6.78
CA ALA A 180 -1.36 19.97 -8.24
C ALA A 180 -2.44 19.09 -8.92
N TYR A 181 -3.13 18.26 -8.15
CA TYR A 181 -4.26 17.44 -8.61
C TYR A 181 -5.57 18.24 -8.58
N ASP A 182 -6.56 17.86 -9.38
CA ASP A 182 -7.89 18.45 -9.34
C ASP A 182 -8.74 17.87 -8.19
N LEU A 183 -8.47 16.60 -7.84
CA LEU A 183 -9.14 15.91 -6.76
C LEU A 183 -8.14 15.06 -5.99
N VAL A 184 -8.14 15.18 -4.65
CA VAL A 184 -7.36 14.34 -3.74
C VAL A 184 -8.31 13.59 -2.81
N GLY A 185 -8.23 12.26 -2.88
CA GLY A 185 -8.99 11.34 -2.05
C GLY A 185 -8.16 10.80 -0.90
N PHE A 186 -8.77 10.78 0.29
CA PHE A 186 -8.22 10.20 1.51
C PHE A 186 -9.05 9.01 1.98
N GLN A 187 -8.42 8.11 2.75
CA GLN A 187 -9.08 6.91 3.28
C GLN A 187 -10.03 7.24 4.44
N SER A 188 -9.68 8.19 5.29
CA SER A 188 -10.41 8.49 6.50
C SER A 188 -10.59 10.00 6.75
N ALA A 189 -11.55 10.34 7.61
CA ALA A 189 -11.77 11.72 8.04
C ALA A 189 -10.60 12.30 8.84
N SER A 190 -9.83 11.46 9.53
CA SER A 190 -8.62 11.90 10.24
C SER A 190 -7.52 12.30 9.27
N ASP A 191 -7.33 11.56 8.18
CA ASP A 191 -6.33 11.89 7.17
C ASP A 191 -6.67 13.21 6.46
N LEU A 192 -7.94 13.38 6.07
CA LEU A 192 -8.40 14.63 5.48
C LEU A 192 -8.23 15.82 6.44
N ARG A 193 -8.52 15.66 7.73
CA ARG A 193 -8.31 16.68 8.74
C ARG A 193 -6.84 17.07 8.87
N ALA A 194 -5.96 16.08 8.95
CA ALA A 194 -4.51 16.33 9.02
C ALA A 194 -3.98 17.08 7.78
N PHE A 195 -4.50 16.77 6.59
CA PHE A 195 -4.21 17.54 5.39
C PHE A 195 -4.74 18.98 5.48
N HIS A 196 -5.97 19.18 5.94
CA HIS A 196 -6.56 20.51 6.15
C HIS A 196 -5.77 21.33 7.17
N ASP A 197 -5.34 20.72 8.28
CA ASP A 197 -4.54 21.39 9.31
C ASP A 197 -3.24 21.94 8.71
N TYR A 198 -2.56 21.16 7.88
CA TYR A 198 -1.36 21.61 7.17
C TYR A 198 -1.68 22.78 6.19
N ILE A 199 -2.75 22.67 5.42
CA ILE A 199 -3.17 23.73 4.48
C ILE A 199 -3.42 25.05 5.19
N LEU A 200 -4.11 25.02 6.33
CA LEU A 200 -4.50 26.22 7.08
C LEU A 200 -3.31 26.86 7.82
N HIS A 201 -2.46 26.05 8.42
CA HIS A 201 -1.46 26.55 9.37
C HIS A 201 -0.05 26.70 8.77
N GLU A 202 0.31 25.86 7.79
CA GLU A 202 1.64 25.90 7.17
C GLU A 202 1.61 26.47 5.75
N ALA A 203 0.63 26.09 4.93
CA ALA A 203 0.55 26.55 3.55
C ALA A 203 -0.11 27.93 3.40
N GLY A 204 -0.71 28.48 4.46
CA GLY A 204 -1.47 29.73 4.41
C GLY A 204 -2.65 29.70 3.43
N GLY A 205 -3.21 28.49 3.22
CA GLY A 205 -4.32 28.27 2.31
C GLY A 205 -5.68 28.40 2.98
N GLU A 206 -6.72 28.07 2.23
CA GLU A 206 -8.12 28.19 2.64
C GLU A 206 -8.87 26.88 2.37
N ILE A 207 -9.78 26.54 3.28
CA ILE A 207 -10.75 25.47 3.10
C ILE A 207 -12.13 26.10 2.90
N LEU A 208 -12.72 25.83 1.74
CA LEU A 208 -14.01 26.35 1.35
C LEU A 208 -15.09 25.25 1.47
N GLU A 209 -16.36 25.62 1.17
CA GLU A 209 -17.45 24.63 1.14
C GLU A 209 -17.20 23.50 0.15
N ASP A 210 -17.90 22.39 0.33
CA ASP A 210 -17.85 21.20 -0.54
C ASP A 210 -16.48 20.57 -0.71
N GLY A 211 -15.56 20.76 0.24
CA GLY A 211 -14.21 20.19 0.21
C GLY A 211 -13.28 20.87 -0.77
N VAL A 212 -13.61 22.08 -1.21
CA VAL A 212 -12.73 22.89 -2.06
C VAL A 212 -11.58 23.45 -1.21
N VAL A 213 -10.36 23.26 -1.67
CA VAL A 213 -9.14 23.75 -1.02
C VAL A 213 -8.42 24.70 -1.97
N ARG A 214 -7.97 25.83 -1.44
CA ARG A 214 -7.12 26.79 -2.18
C ARG A 214 -5.78 26.91 -1.48
N ALA A 215 -4.70 26.48 -2.14
CA ALA A 215 -3.34 26.57 -1.62
C ALA A 215 -2.32 26.56 -2.76
N PHE A 216 -1.15 27.15 -2.54
CA PHE A 216 -0.05 27.22 -3.51
C PHE A 216 -0.45 27.76 -4.89
N GLY A 217 -1.43 28.71 -4.92
CA GLY A 217 -1.96 29.30 -6.16
C GLY A 217 -2.85 28.36 -6.99
N ARG A 218 -3.31 27.23 -6.41
CA ARG A 218 -4.17 26.23 -7.05
C ARG A 218 -5.46 26.03 -6.29
N VAL A 219 -6.42 25.43 -6.99
CA VAL A 219 -7.73 25.03 -6.42
C VAL A 219 -7.92 23.54 -6.71
N LEU A 220 -8.26 22.78 -5.68
CA LEU A 220 -8.52 21.35 -5.75
C LEU A 220 -9.71 20.95 -4.89
N ILE A 221 -10.21 19.74 -5.07
CA ILE A 221 -11.20 19.13 -4.18
C ILE A 221 -10.48 18.08 -3.32
N ALA A 222 -10.60 18.17 -2.00
CA ALA A 222 -10.09 17.18 -1.06
C ALA A 222 -11.23 16.55 -0.27
N ARG A 223 -11.39 15.23 -0.34
CA ARG A 223 -12.51 14.50 0.30
C ARG A 223 -12.11 13.12 0.76
N VAL A 224 -12.95 12.54 1.62
CA VAL A 224 -12.86 11.13 2.02
C VAL A 224 -13.58 10.26 0.99
N TYR A 225 -12.87 9.24 0.51
CA TYR A 225 -13.37 8.18 -0.36
C TYR A 225 -12.87 6.85 0.17
N ALA A 226 -13.48 6.36 1.25
CA ALA A 226 -13.04 5.12 1.90
C ALA A 226 -13.13 3.95 0.91
N ILE A 227 -11.98 3.29 0.68
CA ILE A 227 -11.95 2.07 -0.12
C ILE A 227 -12.63 0.92 0.66
N SER A 228 -13.43 0.14 -0.02
CA SER A 228 -14.12 -1.01 0.55
C SER A 228 -13.66 -2.32 -0.11
N ILE A 229 -14.24 -3.44 0.30
CA ILE A 229 -14.00 -4.76 -0.25
C ILE A 229 -15.28 -5.28 -0.94
N ASP A 230 -15.12 -6.21 -1.88
CA ASP A 230 -16.24 -6.97 -2.45
C ASP A 230 -16.69 -8.03 -1.45
N THR A 231 -17.57 -7.63 -0.54
CA THR A 231 -18.09 -8.49 0.54
C THR A 231 -18.86 -9.69 0.00
N GLU A 232 -19.65 -9.51 -1.08
CA GLU A 232 -20.41 -10.60 -1.68
C GLU A 232 -19.50 -11.61 -2.38
N GLY A 233 -18.49 -11.13 -3.13
CA GLY A 233 -17.50 -11.97 -3.80
C GLY A 233 -16.73 -12.81 -2.79
N ILE A 234 -16.26 -12.19 -1.71
CA ILE A 234 -15.53 -12.88 -0.62
C ILE A 234 -16.45 -13.91 0.07
N ALA A 235 -17.70 -13.58 0.39
CA ALA A 235 -18.64 -14.51 1.01
C ALA A 235 -18.93 -15.71 0.10
N LYS A 236 -19.16 -15.49 -1.19
CA LYS A 236 -19.36 -16.56 -2.19
C LYS A 236 -18.11 -17.46 -2.30
N GLN A 237 -16.93 -16.87 -2.29
CA GLN A 237 -15.67 -17.62 -2.35
C GLN A 237 -15.46 -18.44 -1.07
N SER A 238 -15.64 -17.86 0.10
CA SER A 238 -15.57 -18.55 1.38
C SER A 238 -16.51 -19.78 1.43
N ALA A 239 -17.77 -19.61 0.99
CA ALA A 239 -18.70 -20.72 0.91
C ALA A 239 -18.27 -21.86 -0.04
N ARG A 240 -17.58 -21.52 -1.15
CA ARG A 240 -17.04 -22.53 -2.09
C ARG A 240 -15.84 -23.28 -1.52
N THR A 241 -14.99 -22.58 -0.75
CA THR A 241 -13.76 -23.15 -0.18
C THR A 241 -13.99 -23.86 1.16
N ALA A 242 -15.14 -23.67 1.79
CA ALA A 242 -15.52 -24.27 3.08
C ALA A 242 -15.48 -25.82 3.12
N ARG A 243 -15.37 -26.48 1.97
CA ARG A 243 -15.31 -27.95 1.84
C ARG A 243 -14.00 -28.42 1.18
N THR A 244 -12.90 -27.74 1.43
CA THR A 244 -11.61 -28.12 0.86
C THR A 244 -10.81 -28.98 1.83
N LYS A 245 -10.05 -29.94 1.28
CA LYS A 245 -9.14 -30.80 2.08
C LYS A 245 -8.13 -29.99 2.93
N VAL A 246 -7.85 -28.76 2.56
CA VAL A 246 -6.95 -27.87 3.33
C VAL A 246 -7.63 -27.42 4.61
N LEU A 247 -8.91 -27.02 4.50
CA LEU A 247 -9.70 -26.60 5.67
C LEU A 247 -9.99 -27.79 6.59
N ASP A 248 -10.31 -28.98 6.02
CA ASP A 248 -10.50 -30.21 6.80
C ASP A 248 -9.27 -30.52 7.65
N ARG A 249 -8.06 -30.49 7.05
CA ARG A 249 -6.80 -30.70 7.77
C ARG A 249 -6.54 -29.63 8.85
N LEU A 250 -6.86 -28.36 8.56
CA LEU A 250 -6.74 -27.31 9.56
C LEU A 250 -7.67 -27.58 10.74
N THR A 251 -8.95 -27.89 10.48
CA THR A 251 -9.97 -28.19 11.49
C THR A 251 -9.56 -29.40 12.33
N GLU A 252 -9.15 -30.49 11.70
CA GLU A 252 -8.64 -31.69 12.39
C GLU A 252 -7.44 -31.36 13.30
N SER A 253 -6.55 -30.49 12.82
CA SER A 253 -5.34 -30.09 13.58
C SER A 253 -5.62 -29.15 14.75
N LEU A 254 -6.83 -28.57 14.83
CA LEU A 254 -7.25 -27.71 15.93
C LEU A 254 -7.79 -28.50 17.10
N ASP A 255 -8.35 -29.70 16.85
CA ASP A 255 -8.86 -30.60 17.90
C ASP A 255 -9.79 -29.87 18.90
N GLU A 256 -10.87 -29.28 18.38
CA GLU A 256 -11.86 -28.45 19.09
C GLU A 256 -11.33 -27.11 19.67
N ARG A 257 -10.05 -26.78 19.47
CA ARG A 257 -9.49 -25.52 19.93
C ARG A 257 -9.98 -24.33 19.11
N VAL A 258 -10.11 -23.18 19.74
CA VAL A 258 -10.52 -21.93 19.09
C VAL A 258 -9.35 -21.39 18.25
N LEU A 259 -9.62 -21.16 16.97
CA LEU A 259 -8.69 -20.53 16.06
C LEU A 259 -8.78 -19.00 16.14
N ILE A 260 -7.66 -18.36 16.45
CA ILE A 260 -7.45 -16.92 16.25
C ILE A 260 -6.62 -16.78 14.99
N ILE A 261 -7.12 -16.05 13.98
CA ILE A 261 -6.39 -15.89 12.71
C ILE A 261 -5.95 -14.45 12.50
N GLY A 262 -4.71 -14.29 12.03
CA GLY A 262 -4.16 -13.03 11.55
C GLY A 262 -3.53 -13.23 10.17
N VAL A 263 -3.90 -12.39 9.21
CA VAL A 263 -3.35 -12.40 7.85
C VAL A 263 -2.94 -10.98 7.48
N ASP A 264 -1.64 -10.73 7.49
CA ASP A 264 -1.06 -9.42 7.16
C ASP A 264 0.30 -9.63 6.51
N ARG A 265 0.71 -8.73 5.62
CA ARG A 265 2.10 -8.71 5.17
C ARG A 265 3.03 -8.52 6.37
N LEU A 266 4.23 -9.09 6.28
CA LEU A 266 5.29 -8.81 7.25
C LEU A 266 5.64 -7.32 7.18
N ASP A 267 5.10 -6.53 8.12
CA ASP A 267 5.26 -5.08 8.15
C ASP A 267 5.06 -4.57 9.60
N TYR A 268 5.94 -3.70 10.05
CA TYR A 268 5.87 -3.12 11.40
C TYR A 268 4.60 -2.30 11.64
N SER A 269 3.98 -1.76 10.59
CA SER A 269 2.71 -1.03 10.69
C SER A 269 1.51 -1.91 11.07
N LYS A 270 1.66 -3.24 11.02
CA LYS A 270 0.58 -4.22 11.24
C LYS A 270 0.45 -4.71 12.69
N GLY A 271 1.37 -4.31 13.57
CA GLY A 271 1.31 -4.67 14.99
C GLY A 271 1.46 -6.17 15.27
N LEU A 272 2.23 -6.89 14.44
CA LEU A 272 2.38 -8.35 14.54
C LEU A 272 3.01 -8.78 15.87
N ALA A 273 4.09 -8.10 16.27
CA ALA A 273 4.75 -8.37 17.55
C ALA A 273 3.81 -8.13 18.75
N GLN A 274 3.01 -7.05 18.69
CA GLN A 274 2.02 -6.74 19.71
C GLN A 274 0.94 -7.82 19.81
N ARG A 275 0.53 -8.41 18.68
CA ARG A 275 -0.43 -9.53 18.63
C ARG A 275 0.11 -10.77 19.32
N PHE A 276 1.40 -11.11 19.11
CA PHE A 276 2.05 -12.24 19.81
C PHE A 276 2.15 -11.98 21.31
N ARG A 277 2.57 -10.79 21.72
CA ARG A 277 2.61 -10.39 23.14
C ARG A 277 1.23 -10.36 23.79
N ALA A 278 0.17 -10.01 23.03
CA ALA A 278 -1.19 -10.06 23.54
C ALA A 278 -1.64 -11.50 23.82
N LEU A 279 -1.32 -12.46 22.92
CA LEU A 279 -1.56 -13.88 23.19
C LEU A 279 -0.76 -14.39 24.40
N GLU A 280 0.52 -14.04 24.50
CA GLU A 280 1.34 -14.38 25.67
C GLU A 280 0.68 -13.93 26.97
N ARG A 281 0.22 -12.67 26.99
CA ARG A 281 -0.50 -12.10 28.15
C ARG A 281 -1.79 -12.85 28.46
N LEU A 282 -2.56 -13.22 27.43
CA LEU A 282 -3.76 -14.02 27.60
C LEU A 282 -3.44 -15.34 28.28
N LEU A 283 -2.47 -16.09 27.77
CA LEU A 283 -2.08 -17.40 28.32
C LEU A 283 -1.47 -17.33 29.71
N LYS A 284 -0.80 -16.20 30.04
CA LYS A 284 -0.20 -15.96 31.36
C LYS A 284 -1.24 -15.57 32.41
N ASN A 285 -2.11 -14.62 32.09
CA ASN A 285 -3.06 -14.03 33.00
C ASN A 285 -4.38 -14.84 33.12
N TYR A 286 -4.69 -15.66 32.14
CA TYR A 286 -5.91 -16.47 32.05
C TYR A 286 -5.54 -17.91 31.65
N PRO A 287 -4.95 -18.69 32.59
CA PRO A 287 -4.43 -20.03 32.34
C PRO A 287 -5.47 -21.02 31.80
N GLU A 288 -6.75 -20.76 32.03
CA GLU A 288 -7.88 -21.55 31.52
C GLU A 288 -7.98 -21.54 29.99
N ASN A 289 -7.27 -20.63 29.28
CA ASN A 289 -7.18 -20.60 27.82
C ASN A 289 -6.03 -21.44 27.27
N ARG A 290 -5.14 -21.96 28.12
CA ARG A 290 -4.06 -22.87 27.70
C ARG A 290 -4.67 -24.15 27.13
N ASN A 291 -4.08 -24.66 26.10
CA ASN A 291 -4.56 -25.81 25.33
C ASN A 291 -6.00 -25.64 24.73
N LYS A 292 -6.53 -24.41 24.70
CA LYS A 292 -7.86 -24.10 24.14
C LYS A 292 -7.84 -23.14 22.97
N VAL A 293 -6.75 -22.41 22.76
CA VAL A 293 -6.64 -21.43 21.69
C VAL A 293 -5.38 -21.65 20.86
N VAL A 294 -5.45 -21.37 19.56
CA VAL A 294 -4.32 -21.39 18.62
C VAL A 294 -4.34 -20.10 17.80
N LEU A 295 -3.24 -19.35 17.84
CA LEU A 295 -3.04 -18.21 16.92
C LEU A 295 -2.34 -18.70 15.64
N LEU A 296 -3.04 -18.62 14.51
CA LEU A 296 -2.45 -18.80 13.18
C LEU A 296 -2.15 -17.43 12.60
N GLN A 297 -0.88 -17.06 12.53
CA GLN A 297 -0.43 -15.83 11.89
C GLN A 297 0.23 -16.14 10.54
N ILE A 298 -0.39 -15.66 9.46
CA ILE A 298 0.17 -15.68 8.11
C ILE A 298 0.75 -14.30 7.83
N ALA A 299 2.06 -14.23 7.58
CA ALA A 299 2.77 -12.98 7.32
C ALA A 299 3.71 -13.13 6.10
N PRO A 300 3.17 -12.97 4.87
CA PRO A 300 3.99 -12.99 3.66
C PRO A 300 5.16 -11.99 3.74
N PRO A 301 6.36 -12.36 3.28
CA PRO A 301 7.49 -11.43 3.18
C PRO A 301 7.14 -10.20 2.35
N SER A 302 7.65 -9.05 2.75
CA SER A 302 7.48 -7.77 2.06
C SER A 302 8.75 -6.96 2.19
N ARG A 303 9.14 -6.21 1.16
CA ARG A 303 10.27 -5.28 1.17
C ARG A 303 11.56 -5.90 1.73
N THR A 304 11.89 -7.09 1.27
CA THR A 304 13.02 -7.91 1.77
C THR A 304 14.36 -7.21 1.69
N ASP A 305 14.49 -6.22 0.81
CA ASP A 305 15.71 -5.44 0.59
C ASP A 305 15.86 -4.26 1.57
N VAL A 306 14.87 -4.04 2.45
CA VAL A 306 14.86 -2.98 3.47
C VAL A 306 15.22 -3.60 4.83
N PRO A 307 16.33 -3.19 5.49
CA PRO A 307 16.86 -3.85 6.69
C PRO A 307 15.85 -3.95 7.85
N GLU A 308 15.01 -2.94 8.04
CA GLU A 308 14.00 -2.87 9.10
C GLU A 308 12.97 -4.03 9.01
N TYR A 309 12.82 -4.62 7.82
CA TYR A 309 11.94 -5.79 7.61
C TYR A 309 12.61 -7.11 7.98
N ALA A 310 13.93 -7.20 7.91
CA ALA A 310 14.68 -8.33 8.44
C ALA A 310 14.62 -8.34 9.98
N ASP A 311 14.72 -7.18 10.61
CA ASP A 311 14.66 -7.03 12.08
C ASP A 311 13.30 -7.47 12.63
N ILE A 312 12.19 -7.02 12.03
CA ILE A 312 10.86 -7.45 12.47
C ILE A 312 10.63 -8.95 12.24
N ARG A 313 11.15 -9.51 11.18
CA ARG A 313 11.10 -10.96 10.95
C ARG A 313 11.79 -11.70 12.08
N HIS A 314 13.01 -11.29 12.43
CA HIS A 314 13.77 -11.89 13.52
C HIS A 314 13.05 -11.75 14.87
N GLU A 315 12.47 -10.57 15.14
CA GLU A 315 11.66 -10.34 16.36
C GLU A 315 10.48 -11.33 16.42
N LEU A 316 9.72 -11.49 15.33
CA LEU A 316 8.55 -12.38 15.31
C LEU A 316 8.94 -13.85 15.44
N GLU A 317 10.00 -14.29 14.78
CA GLU A 317 10.51 -15.65 14.89
C GLU A 317 10.98 -15.95 16.33
N THR A 318 11.65 -14.99 16.96
CA THR A 318 12.09 -15.08 18.37
C THR A 318 10.91 -15.12 19.34
N LEU A 319 9.93 -14.20 19.19
CA LEU A 319 8.72 -14.17 20.03
C LEU A 319 7.91 -15.46 19.90
N ALA A 320 7.68 -15.94 18.68
CA ALA A 320 6.95 -17.19 18.46
C ALA A 320 7.68 -18.38 19.11
N GLY A 321 9.01 -18.46 18.94
CA GLY A 321 9.82 -19.50 19.56
C GLY A 321 9.76 -19.47 21.08
N ASN A 322 9.91 -18.29 21.69
CA ASN A 322 9.89 -18.13 23.15
C ASN A 322 8.51 -18.47 23.72
N ILE A 323 7.42 -17.97 23.13
CA ILE A 323 6.05 -18.24 23.59
C ILE A 323 5.72 -19.73 23.44
N ASN A 324 6.04 -20.32 22.32
CA ASN A 324 5.84 -21.75 22.10
C ASN A 324 6.68 -22.59 23.07
N GLY A 325 7.95 -22.27 23.26
CA GLY A 325 8.82 -22.97 24.20
C GLY A 325 8.35 -22.90 25.66
N HIS A 326 7.63 -21.82 26.03
CA HIS A 326 7.12 -21.66 27.38
C HIS A 326 5.74 -22.31 27.64
N PHE A 327 4.85 -22.31 26.64
CA PHE A 327 3.46 -22.72 26.84
C PHE A 327 3.05 -23.99 26.07
N ALA A 328 3.81 -24.40 25.05
CA ALA A 328 3.42 -25.56 24.25
C ALA A 328 3.39 -26.86 25.06
N GLU A 329 2.50 -27.76 24.67
CA GLU A 329 2.39 -29.12 25.12
C GLU A 329 2.64 -30.10 23.93
N PHE A 330 2.70 -31.39 24.18
CA PHE A 330 3.03 -32.37 23.12
C PHE A 330 2.06 -32.34 21.91
N ASP A 331 0.80 -32.00 22.15
CA ASP A 331 -0.28 -31.95 21.15
C ASP A 331 -0.76 -30.53 20.84
N TRP A 332 -0.19 -29.51 21.49
CA TRP A 332 -0.61 -28.13 21.34
C TRP A 332 0.52 -27.14 21.20
N VAL A 333 0.45 -26.28 20.17
CA VAL A 333 1.36 -25.18 19.94
C VAL A 333 0.53 -23.88 19.84
N PRO A 334 0.72 -22.92 20.77
CA PRO A 334 -0.12 -21.72 20.83
C PRO A 334 0.02 -20.80 19.62
N ILE A 335 1.22 -20.70 19.01
CA ILE A 335 1.46 -19.85 17.83
C ILE A 335 1.90 -20.69 16.65
N ARG A 336 1.11 -20.65 15.58
CA ARG A 336 1.48 -21.15 14.24
C ARG A 336 1.84 -19.94 13.37
N TYR A 337 3.13 -19.65 13.22
CA TYR A 337 3.63 -18.54 12.42
C TYR A 337 4.07 -19.01 11.04
N LEU A 338 3.50 -18.43 9.98
CA LEU A 338 3.77 -18.78 8.58
C LEU A 338 4.28 -17.55 7.82
N ASN A 339 5.59 -17.51 7.57
CA ASN A 339 6.22 -16.43 6.80
C ASN A 339 6.29 -16.81 5.30
N LYS A 340 5.12 -16.98 4.67
CA LYS A 340 4.99 -17.28 3.25
C LYS A 340 3.68 -16.75 2.67
N GLY A 341 3.67 -16.52 1.36
CA GLY A 341 2.47 -16.08 0.64
C GLY A 341 1.48 -17.22 0.41
N TYR A 342 0.21 -16.86 0.41
CA TYR A 342 -0.91 -17.70 -0.02
C TYR A 342 -1.76 -16.92 -1.02
N ASN A 343 -2.36 -17.61 -1.98
CA ASN A 343 -3.35 -16.97 -2.85
C ASN A 343 -4.70 -16.82 -2.15
N LEU A 344 -5.57 -15.97 -2.70
CA LEU A 344 -6.89 -15.67 -2.10
C LEU A 344 -7.79 -16.91 -1.95
N GLN A 345 -7.58 -17.98 -2.75
CA GLN A 345 -8.35 -19.21 -2.64
C GLN A 345 -7.87 -20.12 -1.49
N GLN A 346 -6.64 -19.90 -1.02
CA GLN A 346 -6.03 -20.64 0.08
C GLN A 346 -6.23 -19.97 1.43
N LEU A 347 -6.55 -18.66 1.43
CA LEU A 347 -6.89 -17.85 2.59
C LEU A 347 -8.38 -17.88 2.89
#